data_f4f89366d8965323d3f350f8075c277b
#
_entry.id   f4f89366d8965323d3f350f8075c277b
#
_cell.length_a   1.000
_cell.length_b   1.000
_cell.length_c   1.000
_cell.angle_alpha   90.00
_cell.angle_beta   90.00
_cell.angle_gamma   90.00
#
_symmetry.space_group_name_H-M   'P 1'
#
loop_
_entity.id
_entity.type
_entity.pdbx_description
1 polymer ?
#
loop_
_entity_poly.entity_id
_entity_poly.type
_entity_poly.pdbx_seq_one_letter_code
_entity_poly.pdbx_strand_id
1 'polypeptide(L)'
;MKYAFIDALGSLTYNNGIKIQAIMWKDGLERLGHEVTLVNLWENIDFTTFDAVVIFALGDNMKRLVSNLVRLNENIIVAPIIDPDRSDKMYKFFFKYYGCSRAAISNKYHDTWTIKKHVKLWLVRSEEERHYVNYCLEIPQEKIALIPLNYRIPDIAEMPAKENFCLHVSRLDSPNKNVKRLIDAAKKYGFELKLAGHVFGEEGKQLISGWIGDAQNVKYLGEASESELLDLYSRAKVFALPSLREGVGMVALEAAAYGAEIVLTNYGAPKEYYQGKVQLVNPESVDEIGSAIQKALNEGHSQPELRDFVMSHYSEKAICTLLNDSITKAIR
;
A
#
# COMPACT_ATOMS: atom_id res chain seq x y z
N MET A 1 6.63 -18.12 -17.06
CA MET A 1 5.44 -18.66 -16.35
C MET A 1 4.21 -17.88 -16.74
N LYS A 2 3.04 -18.51 -16.59
CA LYS A 2 1.74 -17.89 -16.83
C LYS A 2 0.96 -17.72 -15.52
N TYR A 3 0.57 -16.51 -15.21
CA TYR A 3 -0.13 -16.16 -13.98
C TYR A 3 -1.54 -15.66 -14.27
N ALA A 4 -2.53 -16.12 -13.49
CA ALA A 4 -3.87 -15.53 -13.46
C ALA A 4 -4.01 -14.66 -12.18
N PHE A 5 -4.32 -13.39 -12.31
CA PHE A 5 -4.53 -12.46 -11.20
C PHE A 5 -6.01 -12.17 -11.01
N ILE A 6 -6.53 -12.42 -9.81
CA ILE A 6 -7.94 -12.24 -9.45
C ILE A 6 -8.06 -11.22 -8.32
N ASP A 7 -8.91 -10.20 -8.50
CA ASP A 7 -9.32 -9.30 -7.42
C ASP A 7 -10.55 -9.90 -6.69
N ALA A 8 -10.36 -10.36 -5.46
CA ALA A 8 -11.42 -10.96 -4.67
C ALA A 8 -12.48 -9.97 -4.15
N LEU A 9 -12.19 -8.68 -4.15
CA LEU A 9 -13.12 -7.64 -3.70
C LEU A 9 -13.98 -7.07 -4.84
N GLY A 10 -13.64 -7.37 -6.11
CA GLY A 10 -14.34 -6.79 -7.26
C GLY A 10 -14.31 -5.25 -7.22
N SER A 11 -13.17 -4.67 -6.90
CA SER A 11 -13.03 -3.24 -6.65
C SER A 11 -13.47 -2.40 -7.86
N LEU A 12 -14.54 -1.65 -7.72
CA LEU A 12 -15.09 -0.79 -8.78
C LEU A 12 -14.38 0.58 -8.84
N THR A 13 -13.68 0.98 -7.79
CA THR A 13 -12.99 2.28 -7.74
C THR A 13 -11.71 2.27 -8.57
N TYR A 14 -11.49 3.35 -9.32
CA TYR A 14 -10.42 3.46 -10.32
C TYR A 14 -9.01 3.39 -9.70
N ASN A 15 -8.78 4.01 -8.53
CA ASN A 15 -7.47 4.15 -7.88
C ASN A 15 -7.47 3.53 -6.48
N ASN A 16 -7.65 2.22 -6.36
CA ASN A 16 -7.45 1.58 -5.07
C ASN A 16 -6.09 0.87 -5.02
N GLY A 17 -5.49 0.83 -3.83
CA GLY A 17 -4.16 0.26 -3.62
C GLY A 17 -4.03 -1.20 -4.06
N ILE A 18 -5.11 -1.98 -4.04
CA ILE A 18 -5.12 -3.39 -4.47
C ILE A 18 -4.93 -3.50 -5.98
N LYS A 19 -5.68 -2.72 -6.76
CA LYS A 19 -5.52 -2.67 -8.22
C LYS A 19 -4.14 -2.16 -8.61
N ILE A 20 -3.67 -1.11 -7.94
CA ILE A 20 -2.34 -0.56 -8.17
C ILE A 20 -1.28 -1.65 -7.94
N GLN A 21 -1.34 -2.37 -6.83
CA GLN A 21 -0.41 -3.47 -6.54
C GLN A 21 -0.48 -4.57 -7.59
N ALA A 22 -1.68 -4.99 -8.00
CA ALA A 22 -1.86 -6.04 -9.00
C ALA A 22 -1.29 -5.62 -10.37
N ILE A 23 -1.52 -4.37 -10.79
CA ILE A 23 -0.99 -3.82 -12.05
C ILE A 23 0.54 -3.72 -11.99
N MET A 24 1.10 -3.21 -10.89
CA MET A 24 2.56 -3.11 -10.71
C MET A 24 3.24 -4.48 -10.80
N TRP A 25 2.69 -5.48 -10.13
CA TRP A 25 3.22 -6.85 -10.19
C TRP A 25 3.05 -7.47 -11.58
N LYS A 26 1.90 -7.23 -12.23
CA LYS A 26 1.69 -7.66 -13.62
C LYS A 26 2.77 -7.08 -14.54
N ASP A 27 2.89 -5.77 -14.57
CA ASP A 27 3.80 -5.07 -15.49
C ASP A 27 5.26 -5.48 -15.24
N GLY A 28 5.67 -5.61 -13.99
CA GLY A 28 7.00 -6.05 -13.62
C GLY A 28 7.28 -7.51 -13.99
N LEU A 29 6.33 -8.42 -13.78
CA LEU A 29 6.46 -9.83 -14.20
C LEU A 29 6.51 -9.96 -15.73
N GLU A 30 5.73 -9.16 -16.46
CA GLU A 30 5.76 -9.15 -17.94
C GLU A 30 7.11 -8.65 -18.46
N ARG A 31 7.71 -7.63 -17.83
CA ARG A 31 9.09 -7.18 -18.15
C ARG A 31 10.16 -8.24 -17.85
N LEU A 32 9.89 -9.15 -16.92
CA LEU A 32 10.73 -10.32 -16.66
C LEU A 32 10.48 -11.50 -17.63
N GLY A 33 9.58 -11.34 -18.61
CA GLY A 33 9.29 -12.34 -19.63
C GLY A 33 8.22 -13.36 -19.20
N HIS A 34 7.38 -13.06 -18.22
CA HIS A 34 6.25 -13.88 -17.83
C HIS A 34 4.97 -13.39 -18.48
N GLU A 35 3.93 -14.22 -18.50
CA GLU A 35 2.61 -13.89 -19.02
C GLU A 35 1.65 -13.70 -17.82
N VAL A 36 0.97 -12.55 -17.74
CA VAL A 36 0.04 -12.26 -16.64
C VAL A 36 -1.31 -11.83 -17.17
N THR A 37 -2.35 -12.56 -16.81
CA THR A 37 -3.74 -12.26 -17.16
C THR A 37 -4.47 -11.69 -15.96
N LEU A 38 -4.97 -10.46 -16.08
CA LEU A 38 -5.96 -9.92 -15.13
C LEU A 38 -7.31 -10.57 -15.45
N VAL A 39 -7.80 -11.39 -14.55
CA VAL A 39 -9.00 -12.20 -14.77
C VAL A 39 -10.25 -11.33 -14.81
N ASN A 40 -10.94 -11.35 -15.96
CA ASN A 40 -12.29 -10.85 -16.06
C ASN A 40 -13.26 -12.04 -15.89
N LEU A 41 -14.03 -12.04 -14.80
CA LEU A 41 -14.96 -13.15 -14.48
C LEU A 41 -16.10 -13.36 -15.49
N TRP A 42 -16.27 -12.45 -16.45
CA TRP A 42 -17.23 -12.59 -17.54
C TRP A 42 -16.66 -13.30 -18.77
N GLU A 43 -15.34 -13.51 -18.80
CA GLU A 43 -14.67 -14.21 -19.89
C GLU A 43 -14.55 -15.70 -19.59
N ASN A 44 -14.53 -16.50 -20.64
CA ASN A 44 -14.28 -17.94 -20.52
C ASN A 44 -12.78 -18.18 -20.41
N ILE A 45 -12.28 -18.38 -19.20
CA ILE A 45 -10.85 -18.56 -18.90
C ILE A 45 -10.60 -19.99 -18.49
N ASP A 46 -9.67 -20.65 -19.18
CA ASP A 46 -9.17 -21.98 -18.80
C ASP A 46 -8.05 -21.87 -17.75
N PHE A 47 -8.41 -22.04 -16.48
CA PHE A 47 -7.45 -21.98 -15.37
C PHE A 47 -6.44 -23.11 -15.36
N THR A 48 -6.62 -24.19 -16.12
CA THR A 48 -5.65 -25.29 -16.20
C THR A 48 -4.39 -24.91 -16.97
N THR A 49 -4.44 -23.83 -17.75
CA THR A 49 -3.33 -23.35 -18.57
C THR A 49 -2.34 -22.44 -17.82
N PHE A 50 -2.68 -22.03 -16.60
CA PHE A 50 -1.82 -21.17 -15.77
C PHE A 50 -0.94 -21.98 -14.84
N ASP A 51 0.30 -21.51 -14.64
CA ASP A 51 1.22 -22.09 -13.66
C ASP A 51 0.78 -21.80 -12.23
N ALA A 52 0.18 -20.61 -11.99
CA ALA A 52 -0.36 -20.23 -10.68
C ALA A 52 -1.51 -19.22 -10.80
N VAL A 53 -2.41 -19.25 -9.81
CA VAL A 53 -3.50 -18.29 -9.63
C VAL A 53 -3.23 -17.45 -8.38
N VAL A 54 -3.05 -16.15 -8.56
CA VAL A 54 -2.82 -15.19 -7.46
C VAL A 54 -4.10 -14.42 -7.17
N ILE A 55 -4.59 -14.52 -5.95
CA ILE A 55 -5.81 -13.86 -5.49
C ILE A 55 -5.40 -12.67 -4.60
N PHE A 56 -5.87 -11.48 -4.95
CA PHE A 56 -5.61 -10.25 -4.22
C PHE A 56 -6.75 -9.93 -3.27
N ALA A 57 -6.40 -9.57 -2.05
CA ALA A 57 -7.25 -9.24 -0.92
C ALA A 57 -8.10 -10.41 -0.37
N LEU A 58 -8.66 -10.19 0.81
CA LEU A 58 -9.60 -11.10 1.47
C LEU A 58 -11.02 -10.56 1.27
N GLY A 59 -11.76 -11.14 0.34
CA GLY A 59 -13.14 -10.78 0.02
C GLY A 59 -14.18 -11.72 0.63
N ASP A 60 -15.41 -11.31 0.58
CA ASP A 60 -16.55 -12.20 0.79
C ASP A 60 -16.61 -13.21 -0.39
N ASN A 61 -17.12 -14.39 -0.15
CA ASN A 61 -17.15 -15.51 -1.10
C ASN A 61 -15.78 -16.17 -1.44
N MET A 62 -14.71 -15.89 -0.72
CA MET A 62 -13.40 -16.54 -0.91
C MET A 62 -13.52 -18.07 -0.89
N LYS A 63 -14.36 -18.63 -0.03
CA LYS A 63 -14.61 -20.06 0.06
C LYS A 63 -15.14 -20.62 -1.26
N ARG A 64 -16.14 -19.97 -1.87
CA ARG A 64 -16.70 -20.42 -3.15
C ARG A 64 -15.69 -20.30 -4.29
N LEU A 65 -15.00 -19.17 -4.36
CA LEU A 65 -13.98 -18.90 -5.37
C LEU A 65 -12.86 -19.96 -5.32
N VAL A 66 -12.21 -20.14 -4.18
CA VAL A 66 -11.08 -21.06 -4.03
C VAL A 66 -11.51 -22.51 -4.17
N SER A 67 -12.69 -22.91 -3.66
CA SER A 67 -13.17 -24.29 -3.78
C SER A 67 -13.46 -24.67 -5.25
N ASN A 68 -13.79 -23.73 -6.10
CA ASN A 68 -13.95 -23.97 -7.54
C ASN A 68 -12.59 -23.98 -8.25
N LEU A 69 -11.75 -22.99 -7.96
CA LEU A 69 -10.42 -22.87 -8.58
C LEU A 69 -9.52 -24.07 -8.32
N VAL A 70 -9.49 -24.58 -7.10
CA VAL A 70 -8.61 -25.71 -6.71
C VAL A 70 -8.89 -27.00 -7.49
N ARG A 71 -10.06 -27.12 -8.12
CA ARG A 71 -10.40 -28.25 -9.00
C ARG A 71 -9.79 -28.12 -10.39
N LEU A 72 -9.40 -26.91 -10.79
CA LEU A 72 -8.84 -26.56 -12.08
C LEU A 72 -7.34 -26.29 -11.98
N ASN A 73 -6.92 -25.66 -10.89
CA ASN A 73 -5.52 -25.32 -10.62
C ASN A 73 -5.26 -25.36 -9.11
N GLU A 74 -4.35 -26.23 -8.69
CA GLU A 74 -4.01 -26.39 -7.27
C GLU A 74 -3.01 -25.35 -6.75
N ASN A 75 -2.38 -24.57 -7.65
CA ASN A 75 -1.38 -23.58 -7.33
C ASN A 75 -2.04 -22.23 -6.95
N ILE A 76 -2.81 -22.25 -5.88
CA ILE A 76 -3.50 -21.07 -5.36
C ILE A 76 -2.57 -20.30 -4.43
N ILE A 77 -2.40 -19.03 -4.72
CA ILE A 77 -1.57 -18.08 -3.98
C ILE A 77 -2.45 -16.91 -3.56
N VAL A 78 -2.25 -16.40 -2.35
CA VAL A 78 -3.07 -15.29 -1.83
C VAL A 78 -2.17 -14.15 -1.37
N ALA A 79 -2.43 -12.95 -1.87
CA ALA A 79 -1.93 -11.69 -1.33
C ALA A 79 -3.06 -11.10 -0.46
N PRO A 80 -3.05 -11.28 0.87
CA PRO A 80 -4.22 -11.03 1.71
C PRO A 80 -4.54 -9.55 1.88
N ILE A 81 -3.56 -8.67 1.79
CA ILE A 81 -3.67 -7.21 1.91
C ILE A 81 -4.44 -6.83 3.18
N ILE A 82 -3.85 -7.18 4.32
CA ILE A 82 -4.41 -6.91 5.65
C ILE A 82 -3.78 -5.64 6.21
N ASP A 83 -4.59 -4.61 6.40
CA ASP A 83 -4.24 -3.42 7.16
C ASP A 83 -5.00 -3.50 8.51
N PRO A 84 -4.36 -4.01 9.57
CA PRO A 84 -5.06 -4.35 10.80
C PRO A 84 -5.49 -3.09 11.55
N ASP A 85 -6.78 -3.00 11.87
CA ASP A 85 -7.40 -1.93 12.67
C ASP A 85 -7.74 -2.35 14.11
N ARG A 86 -7.46 -3.61 14.45
CA ARG A 86 -7.80 -4.22 15.75
C ARG A 86 -6.64 -5.10 16.23
N SER A 87 -6.71 -5.53 17.50
CA SER A 87 -5.69 -6.40 18.06
C SER A 87 -5.66 -7.77 17.37
N ASP A 88 -4.47 -8.36 17.30
CA ASP A 88 -4.20 -9.69 16.77
C ASP A 88 -5.08 -10.78 17.42
N LYS A 89 -5.31 -10.71 18.74
CA LYS A 89 -6.19 -11.62 19.47
C LYS A 89 -7.63 -11.56 18.97
N MET A 90 -8.13 -10.35 18.67
CA MET A 90 -9.49 -10.16 18.14
C MET A 90 -9.60 -10.70 16.71
N TYR A 91 -8.59 -10.45 15.86
CA TYR A 91 -8.55 -11.05 14.52
C TYR A 91 -8.50 -12.57 14.57
N LYS A 92 -7.65 -13.16 15.44
CA LYS A 92 -7.57 -14.61 15.63
C LYS A 92 -8.94 -15.20 16.02
N PHE A 93 -9.64 -14.53 16.93
CA PHE A 93 -11.00 -14.94 17.32
C PHE A 93 -11.96 -14.87 16.13
N PHE A 94 -11.95 -13.80 15.35
CA PHE A 94 -12.83 -13.66 14.19
C PHE A 94 -12.55 -14.71 13.13
N PHE A 95 -11.29 -14.93 12.76
CA PHE A 95 -10.95 -15.97 11.78
C PHE A 95 -11.41 -17.35 12.22
N LYS A 96 -11.21 -17.68 13.47
CA LYS A 96 -11.45 -19.05 13.97
C LYS A 96 -12.91 -19.33 14.30
N TYR A 97 -13.64 -18.35 14.80
CA TYR A 97 -14.96 -18.58 15.42
C TYR A 97 -16.09 -17.75 14.81
N TYR A 98 -15.80 -16.71 14.02
CA TYR A 98 -16.83 -15.81 13.50
C TYR A 98 -17.34 -16.31 12.14
N GLY A 99 -18.27 -17.27 12.19
CA GLY A 99 -18.93 -17.86 11.04
C GLY A 99 -19.22 -19.36 11.26
N CYS A 100 -20.18 -19.89 10.53
CA CYS A 100 -20.57 -21.30 10.64
C CYS A 100 -21.09 -21.81 9.29
N SER A 101 -20.34 -22.72 8.67
CA SER A 101 -20.74 -23.31 7.39
C SER A 101 -22.05 -24.10 7.47
N ARG A 102 -22.37 -24.73 8.63
CA ARG A 102 -23.61 -25.50 8.84
C ARG A 102 -24.84 -24.58 8.91
N ALA A 103 -24.68 -23.38 9.43
CA ALA A 103 -25.73 -22.38 9.52
C ALA A 103 -25.77 -21.41 8.32
N ALA A 104 -24.98 -21.66 7.26
CA ALA A 104 -24.80 -20.79 6.10
C ALA A 104 -24.35 -19.35 6.48
N ILE A 105 -23.72 -19.16 7.64
CA ILE A 105 -23.15 -17.88 8.06
C ILE A 105 -21.74 -17.81 7.52
N SER A 106 -21.57 -17.07 6.41
CA SER A 106 -20.30 -16.84 5.74
C SER A 106 -19.91 -15.37 5.85
N ASN A 107 -18.62 -15.13 6.00
CA ASN A 107 -18.02 -13.81 5.93
C ASN A 107 -16.52 -13.97 5.59
N LYS A 108 -15.84 -12.87 5.28
CA LYS A 108 -14.42 -12.88 4.86
C LYS A 108 -13.50 -13.65 5.83
N TYR A 109 -13.75 -13.60 7.14
CA TYR A 109 -12.90 -14.27 8.14
C TYR A 109 -13.09 -15.80 8.09
N HIS A 110 -14.34 -16.24 8.16
CA HIS A 110 -14.66 -17.66 8.10
C HIS A 110 -14.26 -18.31 6.78
N ASP A 111 -14.50 -17.61 5.69
CA ASP A 111 -14.13 -18.07 4.35
C ASP A 111 -12.62 -18.23 4.23
N THR A 112 -11.84 -17.23 4.66
CA THR A 112 -10.38 -17.28 4.66
C THR A 112 -9.86 -18.44 5.53
N TRP A 113 -10.41 -18.63 6.73
CA TRP A 113 -10.05 -19.76 7.58
C TRP A 113 -10.31 -21.11 6.91
N THR A 114 -11.41 -21.23 6.19
CA THR A 114 -11.81 -22.48 5.51
C THR A 114 -10.88 -22.82 4.34
N ILE A 115 -10.46 -21.80 3.57
CA ILE A 115 -9.64 -22.01 2.37
C ILE A 115 -8.15 -22.14 2.65
N LYS A 116 -7.67 -21.78 3.84
CA LYS A 116 -6.23 -21.70 4.14
C LYS A 116 -5.45 -22.98 3.82
N LYS A 117 -6.09 -24.14 3.88
CA LYS A 117 -5.49 -25.45 3.56
C LYS A 117 -5.20 -25.62 2.06
N HIS A 118 -5.89 -24.88 1.20
CA HIS A 118 -5.75 -24.94 -0.25
C HIS A 118 -4.77 -23.89 -0.80
N VAL A 119 -4.32 -22.96 0.04
CA VAL A 119 -3.36 -21.94 -0.35
C VAL A 119 -1.96 -22.46 -0.18
N LYS A 120 -1.18 -22.48 -1.28
CA LYS A 120 0.22 -22.91 -1.26
C LYS A 120 1.15 -21.85 -0.70
N LEU A 121 0.90 -20.57 -1.00
CA LEU A 121 1.74 -19.45 -0.56
C LEU A 121 0.89 -18.21 -0.23
N TRP A 122 1.26 -17.54 0.85
CA TRP A 122 0.72 -16.24 1.26
C TRP A 122 1.77 -15.15 1.01
N LEU A 123 1.41 -14.12 0.22
CA LEU A 123 2.29 -13.01 -0.13
C LEU A 123 1.95 -11.81 0.74
N VAL A 124 2.81 -11.50 1.68
CA VAL A 124 2.59 -10.40 2.64
C VAL A 124 3.55 -9.24 2.34
N ARG A 125 3.12 -8.01 2.62
CA ARG A 125 3.86 -6.79 2.26
C ARG A 125 4.80 -6.31 3.38
N SER A 126 4.59 -6.78 4.63
CA SER A 126 5.33 -6.33 5.82
C SER A 126 5.45 -7.44 6.85
N GLU A 127 6.35 -7.28 7.82
CA GLU A 127 6.46 -8.18 8.97
C GLU A 127 5.22 -8.10 9.87
N GLU A 128 4.58 -6.93 9.96
CA GLU A 128 3.31 -6.79 10.66
C GLU A 128 2.24 -7.67 9.99
N GLU A 129 2.11 -7.63 8.67
CA GLU A 129 1.16 -8.48 7.93
C GLU A 129 1.54 -9.96 8.04
N ARG A 130 2.85 -10.30 7.99
CA ARG A 130 3.36 -11.66 8.23
C ARG A 130 2.91 -12.18 9.60
N HIS A 131 3.06 -11.35 10.65
CA HIS A 131 2.61 -11.70 11.99
C HIS A 131 1.12 -12.02 12.02
N TYR A 132 0.26 -11.20 11.38
CA TYR A 132 -1.17 -11.46 11.32
C TYR A 132 -1.51 -12.76 10.58
N VAL A 133 -0.89 -13.02 9.45
CA VAL A 133 -1.11 -14.26 8.68
C VAL A 133 -0.64 -15.49 9.49
N ASN A 134 0.54 -15.41 10.10
CA ASN A 134 1.06 -16.50 10.91
C ASN A 134 0.25 -16.72 12.18
N TYR A 135 0.03 -15.66 12.98
CA TYR A 135 -0.62 -15.78 14.28
C TYR A 135 -2.14 -15.95 14.21
N CYS A 136 -2.82 -15.12 13.38
CA CYS A 136 -4.29 -15.11 13.35
C CYS A 136 -4.88 -16.21 12.48
N LEU A 137 -4.23 -16.55 11.35
CA LEU A 137 -4.66 -17.63 10.47
C LEU A 137 -3.98 -18.96 10.75
N GLU A 138 -2.98 -18.97 11.65
CA GLU A 138 -2.19 -20.17 11.98
C GLU A 138 -1.54 -20.77 10.72
N ILE A 139 -1.00 -19.91 9.85
CA ILE A 139 -0.26 -20.32 8.67
C ILE A 139 1.22 -20.52 9.02
N PRO A 140 1.83 -21.66 8.69
CA PRO A 140 3.24 -21.91 8.94
C PRO A 140 4.13 -20.90 8.18
N GLN A 141 5.27 -20.52 8.77
CA GLN A 141 6.18 -19.51 8.22
C GLN A 141 6.70 -19.85 6.80
N GLU A 142 6.92 -21.13 6.52
CA GLU A 142 7.36 -21.62 5.22
C GLU A 142 6.34 -21.43 4.09
N LYS A 143 5.08 -21.16 4.44
CA LYS A 143 4.01 -20.80 3.49
C LYS A 143 3.76 -19.29 3.39
N ILE A 144 4.64 -18.47 3.94
CA ILE A 144 4.51 -17.00 3.91
C ILE A 144 5.76 -16.41 3.28
N ALA A 145 5.60 -15.65 2.21
CA ALA A 145 6.68 -14.88 1.61
C ALA A 145 6.44 -13.38 1.81
N LEU A 146 7.48 -12.68 2.28
CA LEU A 146 7.48 -11.23 2.38
C LEU A 146 7.85 -10.65 1.02
N ILE A 147 6.89 -10.01 0.39
CA ILE A 147 7.04 -9.31 -0.89
C ILE A 147 6.68 -7.84 -0.67
N PRO A 148 7.66 -6.99 -0.40
CA PRO A 148 7.42 -5.56 -0.23
C PRO A 148 6.82 -4.95 -1.51
N LEU A 149 6.19 -3.78 -1.38
CA LEU A 149 5.75 -3.03 -2.55
C LEU A 149 6.92 -2.26 -3.14
N ASN A 150 6.98 -2.20 -4.46
CA ASN A 150 7.91 -1.34 -5.17
C ASN A 150 7.35 0.08 -5.34
N TYR A 151 8.19 1.04 -5.64
CA TYR A 151 7.75 2.30 -6.24
C TYR A 151 7.42 2.10 -7.72
N ARG A 152 6.54 2.94 -8.29
CA ARG A 152 5.99 2.78 -9.65
C ARG A 152 6.36 3.92 -10.61
N ILE A 153 7.27 4.77 -10.20
CA ILE A 153 7.67 5.93 -10.97
C ILE A 153 8.92 5.66 -11.81
N PRO A 154 9.09 6.31 -12.97
CA PRO A 154 10.29 6.19 -13.76
C PRO A 154 11.53 6.66 -13.01
N ASP A 155 12.65 6.00 -13.22
CA ASP A 155 13.94 6.49 -12.76
C ASP A 155 14.27 7.78 -13.50
N ILE A 156 14.74 8.81 -12.75
CA ILE A 156 15.24 10.06 -13.35
C ILE A 156 16.75 10.15 -13.14
N ALA A 157 17.46 10.50 -14.24
CA ALA A 157 18.91 10.58 -14.23
C ALA A 157 19.41 11.76 -13.40
N GLU A 158 18.72 12.91 -13.48
CA GLU A 158 19.08 14.12 -12.76
C GLU A 158 17.91 14.62 -11.91
N MET A 159 18.18 14.90 -10.63
CA MET A 159 17.20 15.49 -9.73
C MET A 159 17.13 16.99 -9.93
N PRO A 160 15.94 17.56 -10.16
CA PRO A 160 15.79 19.02 -10.14
C PRO A 160 16.07 19.57 -8.74
N ALA A 161 16.38 20.86 -8.69
CA ALA A 161 16.55 21.57 -7.42
C ALA A 161 15.25 21.50 -6.62
N LYS A 162 15.36 21.18 -5.33
CA LYS A 162 14.21 21.10 -4.43
C LYS A 162 13.69 22.49 -4.08
N GLU A 163 12.36 22.63 -4.13
CA GLU A 163 11.65 23.82 -3.65
C GLU A 163 11.29 23.64 -2.18
N ASN A 164 11.28 24.72 -1.42
CA ASN A 164 11.09 24.69 0.02
C ASN A 164 9.62 24.55 0.43
N PHE A 165 8.96 23.45 0.04
CA PHE A 165 7.60 23.11 0.44
C PHE A 165 7.48 21.65 0.89
N CYS A 166 6.45 21.39 1.71
CA CYS A 166 6.00 20.06 2.08
C CYS A 166 4.87 19.63 1.14
N LEU A 167 4.99 18.42 0.57
CA LEU A 167 3.95 17.78 -0.24
C LEU A 167 3.23 16.71 0.58
N HIS A 168 1.91 16.62 0.41
CA HIS A 168 1.11 15.50 0.86
C HIS A 168 0.24 15.00 -0.29
N VAL A 169 0.23 13.69 -0.49
CA VAL A 169 -0.58 13.04 -1.54
C VAL A 169 -1.41 11.92 -0.93
N SER A 170 -2.73 12.02 -0.99
CA SER A 170 -3.63 10.98 -0.50
C SER A 170 -5.09 11.23 -0.94
N ARG A 171 -6.01 10.35 -0.51
CA ARG A 171 -7.42 10.70 -0.42
C ARG A 171 -7.61 11.62 0.78
N LEU A 172 -7.76 12.92 0.51
CA LEU A 172 -7.64 13.97 1.52
C LEU A 172 -8.80 14.01 2.54
N ASP A 173 -9.99 13.57 2.14
CA ASP A 173 -11.19 13.50 3.00
C ASP A 173 -11.22 12.22 3.87
N SER A 174 -10.24 11.34 3.74
CA SER A 174 -10.15 10.14 4.57
C SER A 174 -9.69 10.48 5.99
N PRO A 175 -10.48 10.16 7.04
CA PRO A 175 -10.07 10.41 8.43
C PRO A 175 -8.73 9.79 8.79
N ASN A 176 -8.41 8.60 8.20
CA ASN A 176 -7.15 7.91 8.45
C ASN A 176 -5.93 8.68 7.94
N LYS A 177 -6.06 9.49 6.88
CA LYS A 177 -4.96 10.27 6.31
C LYS A 177 -4.56 11.49 7.13
N ASN A 178 -5.40 11.84 8.12
CA ASN A 178 -5.09 12.83 9.15
C ASN A 178 -4.72 14.23 8.63
N VAL A 179 -5.29 14.59 7.48
CA VAL A 179 -4.95 15.81 6.73
C VAL A 179 -5.24 17.07 7.55
N LYS A 180 -6.29 17.04 8.38
CA LYS A 180 -6.61 18.18 9.26
C LYS A 180 -5.43 18.53 10.18
N ARG A 181 -4.83 17.52 10.88
CA ARG A 181 -3.69 17.80 11.76
C ARG A 181 -2.45 18.26 11.01
N LEU A 182 -2.24 17.77 9.78
CA LEU A 182 -1.16 18.25 8.94
C LEU A 182 -1.36 19.72 8.54
N ILE A 183 -2.59 20.13 8.20
CA ILE A 183 -2.94 21.53 7.95
C ILE A 183 -2.73 22.38 9.22
N ASP A 184 -3.19 21.91 10.38
CA ASP A 184 -3.01 22.59 11.66
C ASP A 184 -1.49 22.77 11.98
N ALA A 185 -0.68 21.78 11.66
CA ALA A 185 0.78 21.87 11.79
C ALA A 185 1.37 22.92 10.84
N ALA A 186 0.96 22.93 9.57
CA ALA A 186 1.43 23.93 8.61
C ALA A 186 1.08 25.36 9.02
N LYS A 187 -0.14 25.58 9.54
CA LYS A 187 -0.57 26.89 10.08
C LYS A 187 0.27 27.31 11.28
N LYS A 188 0.49 26.39 12.22
CA LYS A 188 1.21 26.67 13.46
C LYS A 188 2.70 26.97 13.23
N TYR A 189 3.33 26.23 12.32
CA TYR A 189 4.77 26.29 12.06
C TYR A 189 5.13 27.17 10.85
N GLY A 190 4.15 27.63 10.06
CA GLY A 190 4.34 28.58 8.96
C GLY A 190 4.98 28.03 7.70
N PHE A 191 5.11 26.71 7.52
CA PHE A 191 5.69 26.13 6.29
C PHE A 191 4.66 26.05 5.16
N GLU A 192 5.14 26.11 3.91
CA GLU A 192 4.30 25.90 2.72
C GLU A 192 3.91 24.43 2.62
N LEU A 193 2.58 24.17 2.56
CA LEU A 193 2.00 22.84 2.40
C LEU A 193 1.19 22.78 1.11
N LYS A 194 1.54 21.83 0.23
CA LYS A 194 0.77 21.49 -0.96
C LYS A 194 0.07 20.15 -0.76
N LEU A 195 -1.25 20.15 -0.94
CA LEU A 195 -2.12 18.98 -0.80
C LEU A 195 -2.60 18.57 -2.19
N ALA A 196 -2.24 17.38 -2.65
CA ALA A 196 -2.72 16.80 -3.89
C ALA A 196 -3.50 15.51 -3.61
N GLY A 197 -4.62 15.33 -4.31
CA GLY A 197 -5.40 14.10 -4.23
C GLY A 197 -6.90 14.27 -4.26
N HIS A 198 -7.55 13.14 -4.31
CA HIS A 198 -9.00 13.05 -4.45
C HIS A 198 -9.74 13.41 -3.17
N VAL A 199 -10.91 14.00 -3.34
CA VAL A 199 -11.94 14.16 -2.31
C VAL A 199 -13.30 13.77 -2.88
N PHE A 200 -14.20 13.21 -2.07
CA PHE A 200 -15.52 12.83 -2.54
C PHE A 200 -16.49 14.02 -2.57
N GLY A 201 -16.96 14.33 -3.77
CA GLY A 201 -18.03 15.31 -3.99
C GLY A 201 -17.70 16.74 -3.53
N GLU A 202 -18.71 17.58 -3.53
CA GLU A 202 -18.58 18.97 -3.06
C GLU A 202 -18.42 19.07 -1.54
N GLU A 203 -18.99 18.14 -0.78
CA GLU A 203 -18.84 18.09 0.69
C GLU A 203 -17.37 17.88 1.08
N GLY A 204 -16.64 16.98 0.40
CA GLY A 204 -15.21 16.77 0.63
C GLY A 204 -14.39 18.01 0.31
N LYS A 205 -14.70 18.73 -0.76
CA LYS A 205 -14.02 20.00 -1.11
C LYS A 205 -14.30 21.08 -0.05
N GLN A 206 -15.55 21.22 0.39
CA GLN A 206 -15.91 22.16 1.44
C GLN A 206 -15.21 21.83 2.77
N LEU A 207 -15.07 20.54 3.10
CA LEU A 207 -14.36 20.08 4.29
C LEU A 207 -12.89 20.52 4.26
N ILE A 208 -12.18 20.26 3.16
CA ILE A 208 -10.76 20.65 3.00
C ILE A 208 -10.64 22.19 3.02
N SER A 209 -11.48 22.89 2.29
CA SER A 209 -11.50 24.37 2.27
C SER A 209 -11.76 24.95 3.66
N GLY A 210 -12.69 24.35 4.43
CA GLY A 210 -12.96 24.73 5.81
C GLY A 210 -11.76 24.51 6.75
N TRP A 211 -11.00 23.43 6.57
CA TRP A 211 -9.77 23.21 7.34
C TRP A 211 -8.66 24.20 6.98
N ILE A 212 -8.53 24.54 5.70
CA ILE A 212 -7.54 25.53 5.23
C ILE A 212 -7.92 26.94 5.73
N GLY A 213 -9.20 27.33 5.60
CA GLY A 213 -9.65 28.65 5.99
C GLY A 213 -8.93 29.75 5.20
N ASP A 214 -8.38 30.73 5.91
CA ASP A 214 -7.63 31.90 5.38
C ASP A 214 -6.12 31.68 5.27
N ALA A 215 -5.61 30.48 5.56
CA ALA A 215 -4.18 30.19 5.56
C ALA A 215 -3.57 30.28 4.16
N GLN A 216 -2.66 31.26 3.96
CA GLN A 216 -2.00 31.50 2.65
C GLN A 216 -0.89 30.50 2.35
N ASN A 217 -0.38 29.79 3.34
CA ASN A 217 0.71 28.83 3.23
C ASN A 217 0.23 27.38 2.98
N VAL A 218 -1.09 27.15 2.85
CA VAL A 218 -1.66 25.82 2.54
C VAL A 218 -2.41 25.89 1.22
N LYS A 219 -2.04 25.03 0.26
CA LYS A 219 -2.63 25.00 -1.08
C LYS A 219 -3.22 23.63 -1.36
N TYR A 220 -4.52 23.56 -1.68
CA TYR A 220 -5.16 22.38 -2.23
C TYR A 220 -5.09 22.43 -3.76
N LEU A 221 -4.40 21.46 -4.38
CA LEU A 221 -4.15 21.38 -5.81
C LEU A 221 -5.20 20.57 -6.58
N GLY A 222 -6.09 19.89 -5.86
CA GLY A 222 -7.03 18.96 -6.49
C GLY A 222 -6.43 17.59 -6.75
N GLU A 223 -7.13 16.81 -7.57
CA GLU A 223 -6.65 15.54 -8.07
C GLU A 223 -5.61 15.80 -9.19
N ALA A 224 -4.38 15.38 -8.94
CA ALA A 224 -3.29 15.56 -9.89
C ALA A 224 -3.17 14.35 -10.83
N SER A 225 -2.91 14.61 -12.11
CA SER A 225 -2.53 13.61 -13.08
C SER A 225 -1.18 12.96 -12.71
N GLU A 226 -0.86 11.84 -13.34
CA GLU A 226 0.42 11.16 -13.09
C GLU A 226 1.63 12.09 -13.38
N SER A 227 1.61 12.83 -14.49
CA SER A 227 2.67 13.77 -14.83
C SER A 227 2.80 14.93 -13.84
N GLU A 228 1.69 15.45 -13.31
CA GLU A 228 1.68 16.47 -12.27
C GLU A 228 2.21 15.94 -10.95
N LEU A 229 1.88 14.69 -10.59
CA LEU A 229 2.42 14.04 -9.39
C LEU A 229 3.94 13.86 -9.49
N LEU A 230 4.45 13.43 -10.65
CA LEU A 230 5.89 13.29 -10.89
C LEU A 230 6.61 14.62 -10.74
N ASP A 231 6.06 15.70 -11.31
CA ASP A 231 6.60 17.06 -11.15
C ASP A 231 6.59 17.49 -9.67
N LEU A 232 5.50 17.27 -8.96
CA LEU A 232 5.39 17.60 -7.53
C LEU A 232 6.41 16.82 -6.68
N TYR A 233 6.54 15.50 -6.87
CA TYR A 233 7.54 14.69 -6.17
C TYR A 233 8.97 15.17 -6.46
N SER A 234 9.27 15.49 -7.72
CA SER A 234 10.61 15.93 -8.13
C SER A 234 11.03 17.24 -7.47
N ARG A 235 10.09 18.17 -7.27
CA ARG A 235 10.33 19.49 -6.68
C ARG A 235 10.16 19.57 -5.17
N ALA A 236 9.33 18.70 -4.57
CA ALA A 236 9.10 18.75 -3.14
C ALA A 236 10.38 18.46 -2.33
N LYS A 237 10.73 19.36 -1.39
CA LYS A 237 11.83 19.12 -0.45
C LYS A 237 11.43 18.10 0.61
N VAL A 238 10.20 18.18 1.10
CA VAL A 238 9.66 17.26 2.13
C VAL A 238 8.37 16.64 1.63
N PHE A 239 8.19 15.36 1.89
CA PHE A 239 6.92 14.67 1.75
C PHE A 239 6.44 14.19 3.13
N ALA A 240 5.20 14.51 3.48
CA ALA A 240 4.63 14.12 4.78
C ALA A 240 3.36 13.27 4.63
N LEU A 241 3.34 12.12 5.33
CA LEU A 241 2.16 11.24 5.40
C LEU A 241 1.93 10.81 6.86
N PRO A 242 1.44 11.72 7.73
CA PRO A 242 1.20 11.45 9.14
C PRO A 242 -0.16 10.78 9.37
N SER A 243 -0.46 9.72 8.58
CA SER A 243 -1.69 8.94 8.71
C SER A 243 -1.84 8.39 10.12
N LEU A 244 -3.07 8.27 10.62
CA LEU A 244 -3.34 7.63 11.92
C LEU A 244 -2.84 6.17 11.92
N ARG A 245 -2.91 5.52 10.76
CA ARG A 245 -2.30 4.22 10.48
C ARG A 245 -1.95 4.14 9.01
N GLU A 246 -0.81 3.56 8.69
CA GLU A 246 -0.39 3.37 7.30
C GLU A 246 0.07 1.93 7.07
N GLY A 247 -0.42 1.31 6.00
CA GLY A 247 0.02 -0.02 5.61
C GLY A 247 1.47 0.04 5.10
N VAL A 248 1.68 0.63 3.95
CA VAL A 248 3.01 0.77 3.34
C VAL A 248 3.36 2.22 3.02
N GLY A 249 2.36 2.99 2.53
CA GLY A 249 2.59 4.36 2.10
C GLY A 249 3.34 4.44 0.77
N MET A 250 2.84 3.79 -0.28
CA MET A 250 3.48 3.78 -1.63
C MET A 250 3.88 5.16 -2.11
N VAL A 251 3.03 6.16 -1.91
CA VAL A 251 3.32 7.56 -2.29
C VAL A 251 4.56 8.14 -1.59
N ALA A 252 4.91 7.62 -0.42
CA ALA A 252 6.14 8.02 0.27
C ALA A 252 7.38 7.34 -0.32
N LEU A 253 7.25 6.09 -0.83
CA LEU A 253 8.32 5.44 -1.61
C LEU A 253 8.60 6.21 -2.90
N GLU A 254 7.55 6.67 -3.60
CA GLU A 254 7.65 7.49 -4.80
C GLU A 254 8.37 8.81 -4.50
N ALA A 255 7.93 9.53 -3.47
CA ALA A 255 8.55 10.79 -3.06
C ALA A 255 10.02 10.60 -2.64
N ALA A 256 10.34 9.52 -1.92
CA ALA A 256 11.72 9.20 -1.53
C ALA A 256 12.61 8.86 -2.72
N ALA A 257 12.12 8.10 -3.70
CA ALA A 257 12.83 7.80 -4.94
C ALA A 257 13.15 9.07 -5.75
N TYR A 258 12.29 10.11 -5.65
CA TYR A 258 12.53 11.44 -6.19
C TYR A 258 13.31 12.38 -5.24
N GLY A 259 13.88 11.85 -4.16
CA GLY A 259 14.80 12.56 -3.28
C GLY A 259 14.13 13.57 -2.34
N ALA A 260 12.84 13.43 -2.05
CA ALA A 260 12.20 14.17 -0.98
C ALA A 260 12.61 13.59 0.38
N GLU A 261 12.76 14.44 1.40
CA GLU A 261 12.84 13.99 2.79
C GLU A 261 11.48 13.56 3.30
N ILE A 262 11.41 12.48 4.04
CA ILE A 262 10.17 11.79 4.36
C ILE A 262 9.84 11.92 5.84
N VAL A 263 8.61 12.39 6.11
CA VAL A 263 8.01 12.44 7.47
C VAL A 263 6.77 11.55 7.49
N LEU A 264 6.80 10.49 8.28
CA LEU A 264 5.75 9.46 8.32
C LEU A 264 5.23 9.21 9.72
N THR A 265 4.06 8.58 9.76
CA THR A 265 3.53 8.03 11.02
C THR A 265 4.46 6.95 11.60
N ASN A 266 4.52 6.87 12.91
CA ASN A 266 5.18 5.78 13.63
C ASN A 266 4.29 4.52 13.81
N TYR A 267 3.07 4.50 13.22
CA TYR A 267 2.15 3.37 13.26
C TYR A 267 2.08 2.63 11.91
N GLY A 268 2.14 1.31 11.95
CA GLY A 268 2.09 0.44 10.79
C GLY A 268 3.46 0.08 10.22
N ALA A 269 3.51 -0.36 8.95
CA ALA A 269 4.73 -0.84 8.30
C ALA A 269 5.78 0.24 7.92
N PRO A 270 5.55 1.57 7.95
CA PRO A 270 6.58 2.53 7.56
C PRO A 270 7.92 2.36 8.29
N LYS A 271 7.91 2.01 9.59
CA LYS A 271 9.16 1.78 10.35
C LYS A 271 9.99 0.59 9.83
N GLU A 272 9.33 -0.40 9.22
CA GLU A 272 10.01 -1.55 8.62
C GLU A 272 10.59 -1.19 7.25
N TYR A 273 9.82 -0.51 6.42
CA TYR A 273 10.18 -0.14 5.06
C TYR A 273 11.41 0.78 5.00
N TYR A 274 11.53 1.71 5.92
CA TYR A 274 12.57 2.73 5.85
C TYR A 274 13.73 2.50 6.82
N GLN A 275 13.67 1.50 7.68
CA GLN A 275 14.76 1.07 8.58
C GLN A 275 15.45 2.23 9.35
N GLY A 276 14.64 3.16 9.84
CA GLY A 276 15.16 4.32 10.58
C GLY A 276 15.72 5.47 9.73
N LYS A 277 15.63 5.38 8.39
CA LYS A 277 16.15 6.43 7.47
C LYS A 277 15.18 7.58 7.22
N VAL A 278 14.01 7.59 7.87
CA VAL A 278 12.99 8.64 7.76
C VAL A 278 12.64 9.20 9.14
N GLN A 279 12.04 10.38 9.16
CA GLN A 279 11.49 10.96 10.38
C GLN A 279 10.13 10.33 10.69
N LEU A 280 10.04 9.59 11.79
CA LEU A 280 8.77 9.05 12.29
C LEU A 280 8.18 9.97 13.36
N VAL A 281 6.86 10.22 13.27
CA VAL A 281 6.13 11.11 14.19
C VAL A 281 4.89 10.43 14.78
N ASN A 282 4.48 10.86 15.97
CA ASN A 282 3.17 10.53 16.49
C ASN A 282 2.11 11.30 15.69
N PRO A 283 1.22 10.62 14.94
CA PRO A 283 0.22 11.27 14.10
C PRO A 283 -0.83 12.06 14.89
N GLU A 284 -0.95 11.83 16.18
CA GLU A 284 -1.88 12.56 17.06
C GLU A 284 -1.30 13.88 17.57
N SER A 285 0.01 14.12 17.38
CA SER A 285 0.70 15.33 17.83
C SER A 285 0.96 16.30 16.68
N VAL A 286 0.23 17.41 16.67
CA VAL A 286 0.46 18.53 15.74
C VAL A 286 1.89 19.06 15.86
N ASP A 287 2.45 19.06 17.07
CA ASP A 287 3.78 19.58 17.34
C ASP A 287 4.90 18.66 16.81
N GLU A 288 4.76 17.35 16.97
CA GLU A 288 5.72 16.42 16.39
C GLU A 288 5.70 16.47 14.87
N ILE A 289 4.49 16.50 14.26
CA ILE A 289 4.33 16.64 12.80
C ILE A 289 4.98 17.94 12.33
N GLY A 290 4.63 19.06 12.94
CA GLY A 290 5.10 20.38 12.50
C GLY A 290 6.60 20.58 12.68
N SER A 291 7.15 20.20 13.85
CA SER A 291 8.58 20.34 14.12
C SER A 291 9.44 19.44 13.24
N ALA A 292 9.00 18.20 12.96
CA ALA A 292 9.70 17.29 12.07
C ALA A 292 9.76 17.82 10.62
N ILE A 293 8.62 18.32 10.11
CA ILE A 293 8.55 18.91 8.77
C ILE A 293 9.41 20.17 8.68
N GLN A 294 9.31 21.07 9.66
CA GLN A 294 10.08 22.30 9.67
C GLN A 294 11.58 22.06 9.77
N LYS A 295 11.99 21.08 10.58
CA LYS A 295 13.39 20.65 10.66
C LYS A 295 13.88 20.17 9.28
N ALA A 296 13.15 19.27 8.61
CA ALA A 296 13.50 18.76 7.28
C ALA A 296 13.52 19.84 6.20
N LEU A 297 12.65 20.87 6.29
CA LEU A 297 12.66 22.01 5.37
C LEU A 297 13.86 22.96 5.59
N ASN A 298 14.31 23.11 6.84
CA ASN A 298 15.37 24.06 7.20
C ASN A 298 16.78 23.45 7.10
N GLU A 299 16.91 22.17 7.43
CA GLU A 299 18.17 21.42 7.34
C GLU A 299 18.37 20.99 5.89
N GLY A 300 19.62 21.01 5.39
CA GLY A 300 19.97 20.41 4.10
C GLY A 300 20.20 18.92 4.29
N HIS A 301 19.58 18.07 3.49
CA HIS A 301 19.84 16.62 3.42
C HIS A 301 19.98 15.88 4.77
N SER A 302 18.92 15.89 5.56
CA SER A 302 18.89 15.12 6.83
C SER A 302 18.77 13.60 6.60
N GLN A 303 18.38 13.18 5.39
CA GLN A 303 18.18 11.78 4.99
C GLN A 303 19.00 11.42 3.72
N PRO A 304 20.33 11.56 3.73
CA PRO A 304 21.16 11.47 2.52
C PRO A 304 21.16 10.07 1.86
N GLU A 305 20.97 9.02 2.63
CA GLU A 305 20.97 7.64 2.13
C GLU A 305 19.59 7.13 1.69
N LEU A 306 18.52 7.91 1.94
CA LEU A 306 17.16 7.41 1.79
C LEU A 306 16.83 7.03 0.35
N ARG A 307 17.18 7.90 -0.61
CA ARG A 307 16.90 7.66 -2.03
C ARG A 307 17.57 6.37 -2.52
N ASP A 308 18.88 6.24 -2.29
CA ASP A 308 19.64 5.07 -2.75
C ASP A 308 19.16 3.79 -2.08
N PHE A 309 18.80 3.87 -0.82
CA PHE A 309 18.19 2.76 -0.09
C PHE A 309 16.86 2.35 -0.74
N VAL A 310 15.95 3.29 -1.02
CA VAL A 310 14.65 2.99 -1.64
C VAL A 310 14.84 2.42 -3.05
N MET A 311 15.71 3.02 -3.85
CA MET A 311 15.96 2.57 -5.23
C MET A 311 16.57 1.17 -5.29
N SER A 312 17.46 0.83 -4.36
CA SER A 312 18.09 -0.49 -4.35
C SER A 312 17.19 -1.60 -3.81
N HIS A 313 16.34 -1.30 -2.81
CA HIS A 313 15.54 -2.31 -2.12
C HIS A 313 14.12 -2.46 -2.68
N TYR A 314 13.54 -1.41 -3.26
CA TYR A 314 12.15 -1.37 -3.69
C TYR A 314 11.99 -1.08 -5.18
N SER A 315 13.01 -1.36 -5.99
CA SER A 315 12.88 -1.30 -7.45
C SER A 315 11.94 -2.39 -7.96
N GLU A 316 11.22 -2.11 -9.03
CA GLU A 316 10.30 -3.06 -9.66
C GLU A 316 10.99 -4.39 -9.97
N LYS A 317 12.19 -4.34 -10.57
CA LYS A 317 12.97 -5.53 -10.92
C LYS A 317 13.28 -6.39 -9.69
N ALA A 318 13.74 -5.77 -8.59
CA ALA A 318 14.08 -6.50 -7.37
C ALA A 318 12.84 -7.18 -6.77
N ILE A 319 11.74 -6.44 -6.64
CA ILE A 319 10.51 -6.97 -6.03
C ILE A 319 9.84 -8.02 -6.92
N CYS A 320 9.74 -7.80 -8.23
CA CYS A 320 9.09 -8.77 -9.12
C CYS A 320 9.96 -10.03 -9.32
N THR A 321 11.29 -9.94 -9.24
CA THR A 321 12.15 -11.11 -9.17
C THR A 321 11.89 -11.92 -7.89
N LEU A 322 11.87 -11.26 -6.73
CA LEU A 322 11.57 -11.91 -5.45
C LEU A 322 10.17 -12.57 -5.45
N LEU A 323 9.18 -11.90 -6.02
CA LEU A 323 7.82 -12.41 -6.19
C LEU A 323 7.82 -13.69 -7.03
N ASN A 324 8.41 -13.64 -8.23
CA ASN A 324 8.50 -14.79 -9.14
C ASN A 324 9.21 -15.99 -8.50
N ASP A 325 10.36 -15.74 -7.85
CA ASP A 325 11.16 -16.80 -7.22
C ASP A 325 10.40 -17.45 -6.05
N SER A 326 9.70 -16.64 -5.24
CA SER A 326 8.88 -17.11 -4.14
C SER A 326 7.73 -18.00 -4.63
N ILE A 327 7.03 -17.57 -5.67
CA ILE A 327 5.94 -18.36 -6.27
C ILE A 327 6.50 -19.64 -6.90
N THR A 328 7.56 -19.53 -7.69
CA THR A 328 8.19 -20.69 -8.35
C THR A 328 8.62 -21.76 -7.35
N LYS A 329 9.19 -21.34 -6.22
CA LYS A 329 9.60 -22.25 -5.12
C LYS A 329 8.41 -22.94 -4.47
N ALA A 330 7.28 -22.25 -4.33
CA ALA A 330 6.10 -22.78 -3.62
C ALA A 330 5.27 -23.76 -4.47
N ILE A 331 5.35 -23.68 -5.80
CA ILE A 331 4.57 -24.54 -6.71
C ILE A 331 5.35 -25.75 -7.24
N ARG A 332 6.67 -25.78 -7.09
CA ARG A 332 7.53 -26.95 -7.34
C ARG A 332 7.46 -27.94 -6.19
#